data_2bbac5846e55d90b56d29c0e727d0112
#
_entry.id   2bbac5846e55d90b56d29c0e727d0112
#
_cell.length_a   1.000
_cell.length_b   1.000
_cell.length_c   1.000
_cell.angle_alpha   90.00
_cell.angle_beta   90.00
_cell.angle_gamma   90.00
#
_symmetry.space_group_name_H-M   'P 1'
#
loop_
_entity.id
_entity.type
_entity.pdbx_description
1 polymer ?
#
loop_
_entity_poly.entity_id
_entity_poly.type
_entity_poly.pdbx_seq_one_letter_code
_entity_poly.pdbx_strand_id
1 'polypeptide(L)'
;MEKGQMIAIDTQALQWEERFNEKLGRALYRKNLVTDPDTGMEIRLVRYPAGVINVRHTHPCAHGMYVIEGTLVTHAGQFGPGSFVWFPEGMAMEHGATADRDVVVLFITNKPFEIHYL
;
A
#
# COMPACT_ATOMS: atom_id res chain seq x y z
N MET A 1 -8.59 18.28 -0.87
CA MET A 1 -7.62 18.80 0.12
C MET A 1 -7.32 20.25 -0.20
N GLU A 2 -7.40 21.12 0.78
CA GLU A 2 -7.03 22.53 0.61
C GLU A 2 -5.54 22.72 0.87
N LYS A 3 -4.89 23.52 0.01
CA LYS A 3 -3.48 23.85 0.17
C LYS A 3 -3.22 24.66 1.43
N GLY A 4 -2.11 24.40 2.09
CA GLY A 4 -1.67 25.16 3.24
C GLY A 4 -2.39 24.84 4.55
N GLN A 5 -3.29 23.87 4.56
CA GLN A 5 -3.98 23.46 5.77
C GLN A 5 -3.40 22.18 6.34
N MET A 6 -3.28 22.14 7.66
CA MET A 6 -2.88 20.95 8.38
C MET A 6 -3.97 19.88 8.28
N ILE A 7 -3.56 18.63 8.08
CA ILE A 7 -4.46 17.47 8.10
C ILE A 7 -4.09 16.65 9.35
N ALA A 8 -5.11 16.34 10.17
CA ALA A 8 -4.94 15.47 11.33
C ALA A 8 -6.08 14.46 11.33
N ILE A 9 -5.75 13.19 11.33
CA ILE A 9 -6.70 12.10 11.21
C ILE A 9 -6.43 11.05 12.27
N ASP A 10 -7.46 10.68 13.05
CA ASP A 10 -7.42 9.46 13.84
C ASP A 10 -7.77 8.31 12.93
N THR A 11 -6.74 7.54 12.52
CA THR A 11 -6.93 6.45 11.57
C THR A 11 -7.78 5.31 12.13
N GLN A 12 -7.87 5.18 13.47
CA GLN A 12 -8.71 4.17 14.10
C GLN A 12 -10.20 4.51 13.99
N ALA A 13 -10.53 5.80 13.81
CA ALA A 13 -11.90 6.24 13.59
C ALA A 13 -12.38 6.05 12.16
N LEU A 14 -11.47 5.79 11.23
CA LEU A 14 -11.81 5.51 9.83
C LEU A 14 -12.18 4.05 9.65
N GLN A 15 -13.15 3.80 8.77
CA GLN A 15 -13.48 2.44 8.37
C GLN A 15 -12.59 2.02 7.20
N TRP A 16 -12.26 0.73 7.16
CA TRP A 16 -11.58 0.15 6.01
C TRP A 16 -12.50 0.19 4.78
N GLU A 17 -11.99 0.71 3.68
CA GLU A 17 -12.66 0.67 2.38
C GLU A 17 -12.24 -0.60 1.66
N GLU A 18 -13.22 -1.45 1.33
CA GLU A 18 -12.97 -2.69 0.59
C GLU A 18 -12.78 -2.39 -0.89
N ARG A 19 -11.72 -2.93 -1.46
CA ARG A 19 -11.41 -2.83 -2.88
C ARG A 19 -11.18 -4.22 -3.47
N PHE A 20 -12.16 -4.72 -4.18
CA PHE A 20 -12.02 -6.00 -4.86
C PHE A 20 -11.03 -5.87 -6.02
N ASN A 21 -10.07 -6.80 -6.10
CA ASN A 21 -9.06 -6.84 -7.15
C ASN A 21 -9.35 -8.05 -8.03
N GLU A 22 -9.81 -7.80 -9.26
CA GLU A 22 -10.18 -8.86 -10.19
C GLU A 22 -9.01 -9.78 -10.56
N LYS A 23 -7.82 -9.23 -10.68
CA LYS A 23 -6.61 -10.01 -10.99
C LYS A 23 -6.30 -11.04 -9.91
N LEU A 24 -6.53 -10.68 -8.66
CA LEU A 24 -6.25 -11.56 -7.52
C LEU A 24 -7.46 -12.41 -7.12
N GLY A 25 -8.67 -12.02 -7.54
CA GLY A 25 -9.91 -12.65 -7.08
C GLY A 25 -10.16 -12.44 -5.59
N ARG A 26 -9.55 -11.44 -4.98
CA ARG A 26 -9.61 -11.14 -3.54
C ARG A 26 -9.69 -9.63 -3.33
N ALA A 27 -10.21 -9.24 -2.18
CA ALA A 27 -10.25 -7.84 -1.78
C ALA A 27 -8.97 -7.43 -1.06
N LEU A 28 -8.56 -6.18 -1.27
CA LEU A 28 -7.62 -5.45 -0.43
C LEU A 28 -8.40 -4.36 0.29
N TYR A 29 -7.84 -3.83 1.36
CA TYR A 29 -8.52 -2.82 2.18
C TYR A 29 -7.62 -1.61 2.36
N ARG A 30 -8.22 -0.41 2.35
CA ARG A 30 -7.45 0.82 2.50
C ARG A 30 -8.18 1.87 3.32
N LYS A 31 -7.40 2.78 3.91
CA LYS A 31 -7.87 4.02 4.52
C LYS A 31 -7.07 5.15 3.89
N ASN A 32 -7.73 5.99 3.09
CA ASN A 32 -7.05 7.10 2.42
C ASN A 32 -6.82 8.24 3.42
N LEU A 33 -5.59 8.75 3.46
CA LEU A 33 -5.20 9.79 4.40
C LEU A 33 -4.94 11.12 3.72
N VAL A 34 -4.05 11.14 2.73
CA VAL A 34 -3.65 12.37 2.02
C VAL A 34 -3.53 12.07 0.53
N THR A 35 -4.03 12.99 -0.28
CA THR A 35 -3.72 13.04 -1.72
C THR A 35 -3.28 14.46 -2.04
N ASP A 36 -2.08 14.61 -2.61
CA ASP A 36 -1.57 15.90 -3.04
C ASP A 36 -2.02 16.17 -4.47
N PRO A 37 -2.89 17.18 -4.71
CA PRO A 37 -3.39 17.45 -6.05
C PRO A 37 -2.33 17.96 -7.02
N ASP A 38 -1.21 18.50 -6.53
CA ASP A 38 -0.16 19.03 -7.38
C ASP A 38 0.77 17.95 -7.91
N THR A 39 1.13 16.97 -7.06
CA THR A 39 2.08 15.92 -7.41
C THR A 39 1.44 14.58 -7.72
N GLY A 40 0.21 14.37 -7.26
CA GLY A 40 -0.45 13.07 -7.28
C GLY A 40 0.03 12.12 -6.20
N MET A 41 0.90 12.59 -5.28
CA MET A 41 1.33 11.80 -4.12
C MET A 41 0.12 11.33 -3.33
N GLU A 42 0.15 10.07 -2.90
CA GLU A 42 -0.88 9.48 -2.05
C GLU A 42 -0.27 8.87 -0.81
N ILE A 43 -0.95 9.05 0.33
CA ILE A 43 -0.62 8.39 1.59
C ILE A 43 -1.87 7.69 2.08
N ARG A 44 -1.76 6.39 2.36
CA ARG A 44 -2.88 5.59 2.86
C ARG A 44 -2.40 4.40 3.68
N LEU A 45 -3.27 3.88 4.51
CA LEU A 45 -3.09 2.57 5.11
C LEU A 45 -3.64 1.52 4.15
N VAL A 46 -2.91 0.43 3.99
CA VAL A 46 -3.33 -0.71 3.16
C VAL A 46 -3.24 -1.97 4.02
N ARG A 47 -4.27 -2.80 3.94
CA ARG A 47 -4.29 -4.12 4.59
C ARG A 47 -4.45 -5.19 3.52
N TYR A 48 -3.50 -6.10 3.49
CA TYR A 48 -3.57 -7.32 2.70
C TYR A 48 -4.04 -8.44 3.62
N PRO A 49 -5.19 -9.08 3.33
CA PRO A 49 -5.60 -10.24 4.11
C PRO A 49 -4.59 -11.38 4.04
N ALA A 50 -4.58 -12.23 5.05
CA ALA A 50 -3.71 -13.40 5.11
C ALA A 50 -3.72 -14.18 3.79
N GLY A 51 -2.55 -14.47 3.25
CA GLY A 51 -2.37 -15.22 2.01
C GLY A 51 -2.57 -14.43 0.72
N VAL A 52 -2.95 -13.16 0.80
CA VAL A 52 -3.13 -12.34 -0.40
C VAL A 52 -1.81 -11.71 -0.81
N ILE A 53 -1.35 -12.04 -2.01
CA ILE A 53 -0.16 -11.45 -2.64
C ILE A 53 -0.62 -10.70 -3.89
N ASN A 54 -0.26 -9.42 -3.97
CA ASN A 54 -0.44 -8.67 -5.20
C ASN A 54 0.67 -9.11 -6.16
N VAL A 55 0.27 -9.90 -7.15
CA VAL A 55 1.21 -10.61 -8.03
C VAL A 55 2.03 -9.62 -8.87
N ARG A 56 3.05 -10.12 -9.53
CA ARG A 56 4.08 -9.32 -10.19
C ARG A 56 3.51 -8.20 -11.06
N HIS A 57 3.95 -6.97 -10.80
CA HIS A 57 3.46 -5.75 -11.43
C HIS A 57 4.49 -4.64 -11.36
N THR A 58 4.22 -3.54 -12.08
CA THR A 58 5.00 -2.31 -12.01
C THR A 58 4.07 -1.13 -11.71
N HIS A 59 4.65 -0.02 -11.29
CA HIS A 59 3.95 1.25 -11.10
C HIS A 59 4.68 2.39 -11.83
N PRO A 60 3.95 3.41 -12.35
CA PRO A 60 4.56 4.62 -12.92
C PRO A 60 4.98 5.61 -11.83
N CYS A 61 5.15 5.15 -10.61
CA CYS A 61 5.61 5.94 -9.47
C CYS A 61 6.54 5.11 -8.59
N ALA A 62 7.35 5.77 -7.79
CA ALA A 62 8.03 5.12 -6.68
C ALA A 62 7.07 5.07 -5.49
N HIS A 63 7.22 4.07 -4.63
CA HIS A 63 6.41 4.01 -3.41
C HIS A 63 7.14 3.34 -2.26
N GLY A 64 6.75 3.72 -1.07
CA GLY A 64 7.27 3.15 0.18
C GLY A 64 6.17 2.45 0.97
N MET A 65 6.57 1.46 1.74
CA MET A 65 5.70 0.75 2.67
C MET A 65 6.39 0.64 4.02
N TYR A 66 5.77 1.21 5.04
CA TYR A 66 6.18 1.05 6.43
C TYR A 66 5.27 0.01 7.08
N VAL A 67 5.85 -1.10 7.55
CA VAL A 67 5.07 -2.20 8.11
C VAL A 67 4.65 -1.86 9.53
N ILE A 68 3.34 -1.86 9.78
CA ILE A 68 2.73 -1.56 11.10
C ILE A 68 2.42 -2.85 11.83
N GLU A 69 1.76 -3.80 11.17
CA GLU A 69 1.40 -5.11 11.74
C GLU A 69 1.63 -6.20 10.71
N GLY A 70 1.88 -7.41 11.20
CA GLY A 70 2.08 -8.56 10.32
C GLY A 70 3.44 -8.53 9.66
N THR A 71 3.58 -9.30 8.59
CA THR A 71 4.83 -9.43 7.84
C THR A 71 4.55 -9.18 6.36
N LEU A 72 5.28 -8.23 5.79
CA LEU A 72 5.21 -7.93 4.36
C LEU A 72 6.08 -8.94 3.61
N VAL A 73 5.45 -9.72 2.73
CA VAL A 73 6.13 -10.64 1.83
C VAL A 73 6.43 -9.92 0.53
N THR A 74 7.66 -9.98 0.06
CA THR A 74 8.06 -9.40 -1.23
C THR A 74 8.85 -10.43 -2.02
N HIS A 75 9.14 -10.12 -3.29
CA HIS A 75 10.02 -10.94 -4.11
C HIS A 75 11.47 -11.02 -3.57
N ALA A 76 11.85 -10.08 -2.70
CA ALA A 76 13.20 -9.98 -2.15
C ALA A 76 13.29 -10.47 -0.69
N GLY A 77 12.19 -10.94 -0.09
CA GLY A 77 12.18 -11.44 1.28
C GLY A 77 10.96 -10.99 2.07
N GLN A 78 11.01 -11.21 3.37
CA GLN A 78 9.93 -10.91 4.31
C GLN A 78 10.40 -9.87 5.32
N PHE A 79 9.52 -8.92 5.65
CA PHE A 79 9.84 -7.78 6.50
C PHE A 79 8.74 -7.60 7.56
N GLY A 80 9.13 -7.64 8.82
CA GLY A 80 8.22 -7.52 9.96
C GLY A 80 7.92 -6.08 10.36
N PRO A 81 7.14 -5.89 11.45
CA PRO A 81 6.77 -4.56 11.93
C PRO A 81 7.99 -3.67 12.18
N GLY A 82 7.88 -2.41 11.81
CA GLY A 82 8.97 -1.45 11.90
C GLY A 82 9.88 -1.40 10.69
N SER A 83 9.72 -2.32 9.73
CA SER A 83 10.49 -2.30 8.49
C SER A 83 9.96 -1.26 7.52
N PHE A 84 10.86 -0.62 6.79
CA PHE A 84 10.52 0.26 5.68
C PHE A 84 11.07 -0.32 4.39
N VAL A 85 10.22 -0.43 3.36
CA VAL A 85 10.59 -0.97 2.04
C VAL A 85 10.30 0.09 1.00
N TRP A 86 11.27 0.35 0.12
CA TRP A 86 11.13 1.32 -0.96
C TRP A 86 11.21 0.61 -2.31
N PHE A 87 10.23 0.87 -3.17
CA PHE A 87 10.19 0.35 -4.53
C PHE A 87 10.37 1.50 -5.52
N PRO A 88 11.50 1.53 -6.28
CA PRO A 88 11.69 2.56 -7.30
C PRO A 88 10.63 2.50 -8.40
N GLU A 89 10.43 3.63 -9.06
CA GLU A 89 9.53 3.73 -10.21
C GLU A 89 9.91 2.70 -11.29
N GLY A 90 8.90 1.99 -11.80
CA GLY A 90 9.07 1.04 -12.89
C GLY A 90 9.63 -0.33 -12.47
N MET A 91 10.00 -0.51 -11.21
CA MET A 91 10.50 -1.79 -10.72
C MET A 91 9.41 -2.86 -10.78
N ALA A 92 9.74 -4.04 -11.31
CA ALA A 92 8.85 -5.20 -11.24
C ALA A 92 8.92 -5.79 -9.82
N MET A 93 7.76 -5.97 -9.20
CA MET A 93 7.66 -6.40 -7.81
C MET A 93 6.42 -7.22 -7.55
N GLU A 94 6.42 -7.90 -6.41
CA GLU A 94 5.23 -8.48 -5.80
C GLU A 94 5.28 -8.24 -4.30
N HIS A 95 4.13 -8.12 -3.67
CA HIS A 95 4.06 -7.90 -2.23
C HIS A 95 2.69 -8.29 -1.67
N GLY A 96 2.67 -8.67 -0.41
CA GLY A 96 1.43 -9.06 0.25
C GLY A 96 1.67 -9.60 1.65
N ALA A 97 0.75 -10.45 2.10
CA ALA A 97 0.73 -11.01 3.44
C ALA A 97 1.18 -12.46 3.46
N THR A 98 1.71 -12.90 4.60
CA THR A 98 1.94 -14.32 4.86
C THR A 98 0.61 -15.09 4.90
N ALA A 99 0.68 -16.42 4.75
CA ALA A 99 -0.51 -17.26 4.71
C ALA A 99 -1.31 -17.25 6.02
N ASP A 100 -0.67 -16.91 7.15
CA ASP A 100 -1.25 -17.06 8.47
C ASP A 100 -1.82 -15.77 9.08
N ARG A 101 -1.51 -14.58 8.53
CA ARG A 101 -2.04 -13.33 9.08
C ARG A 101 -1.99 -12.17 8.10
N ASP A 102 -2.88 -11.20 8.35
CA ASP A 102 -2.93 -9.95 7.59
C ASP A 102 -1.65 -9.13 7.80
N VAL A 103 -1.32 -8.30 6.82
CA VAL A 103 -0.30 -7.27 6.97
C VAL A 103 -0.93 -5.90 6.77
N VAL A 104 -0.56 -4.96 7.63
CA VAL A 104 -0.97 -3.54 7.54
C VAL A 104 0.27 -2.70 7.32
N VAL A 105 0.24 -1.88 6.28
CA VAL A 105 1.35 -0.99 5.94
C VAL A 105 0.86 0.45 5.76
N LEU A 106 1.73 1.40 6.07
CA LEU A 106 1.57 2.78 5.61
C LEU A 106 2.18 2.87 4.23
N PHE A 107 1.36 3.21 3.25
CA PHE A 107 1.72 3.23 1.83
C PHE A 107 1.83 4.68 1.36
N ILE A 108 2.97 5.03 0.74
CA ILE A 108 3.26 6.38 0.28
C ILE A 108 3.75 6.32 -1.16
N THR A 109 3.15 7.11 -2.04
CA THR A 109 3.65 7.27 -3.42
C THR A 109 4.21 8.67 -3.61
N ASN A 110 5.05 8.85 -4.63
CA ASN A 110 5.57 10.18 -4.98
C ASN A 110 4.86 10.82 -6.18
N LYS A 111 4.05 10.04 -6.91
CA LYS A 111 3.32 10.43 -8.11
C LYS A 111 1.98 9.70 -8.16
N PRO A 112 1.11 10.00 -9.14
CA PRO A 112 -0.16 9.28 -9.30
C PRO A 112 0.07 7.77 -9.39
N PHE A 113 -0.80 7.03 -8.72
CA PHE A 113 -0.68 5.59 -8.58
C PHE A 113 -1.48 4.87 -9.67
N GLU A 114 -0.82 3.91 -10.32
CA GLU A 114 -1.43 2.93 -11.23
C GLU A 114 -0.75 1.58 -11.04
N ILE A 115 -1.44 0.50 -11.38
CA ILE A 115 -0.88 -0.85 -11.35
C ILE A 115 -0.84 -1.40 -12.77
N HIS A 116 0.34 -1.85 -13.20
CA HIS A 116 0.53 -2.49 -14.50
C HIS A 116 0.97 -3.93 -14.24
N TYR A 117 0.04 -4.88 -14.35
CA TYR A 117 0.34 -6.30 -14.16
C TYR A 117 1.16 -6.86 -15.31
N LEU A 118 2.10 -7.71 -14.99
CA LEU A 118 2.98 -8.38 -15.95
C LEU A 118 2.48 -9.74 -16.36
#